data_de98936fc67d1f916cda313aac149de2
#
_entry.id   de98936fc67d1f916cda313aac149de2
#
_cell.length_a   1.000
_cell.length_b   1.000
_cell.length_c   1.000
_cell.angle_alpha   90.00
_cell.angle_beta   90.00
_cell.angle_gamma   90.00
#
_symmetry.space_group_name_H-M   'P 1'
#
loop_
_entity.id
_entity.type
_entity.pdbx_description
1 polymer ?
#
loop_
_entity_poly.entity_id
_entity_poly.type
_entity_poly.pdbx_seq_one_letter_code
_entity_poly.pdbx_strand_id
1 'polypeptide(L)'
;MRARPFDGQAAVVTGSTSGIGRAIARVLAARGAHVIVSGRDGSRGEAVAAEIRSAGGKADFVAADLAGDANAVRDFAARSAAAAGGQVDILVNNAGIYPATATADLPDPDLDAMLAVNIRAPHVLVAELAPAMASRGSGVIVTIGSWMASVGSGYAALYTGTKAADEQMTRTWASEFGPRGVRVNAVAPGATLTPGNEDALAILEQITAGTPAGHPVSPDDIAYAVAFLASGEARMIHGITLYVDGGINATRLG
;
A
#
# COMPACT_ATOMS: atom_id res chain seq x y z
N MET A 1 -15.71 0.59 -27.03
CA MET A 1 -14.55 0.75 -26.15
C MET A 1 -14.31 -0.58 -25.44
N ARG A 2 -13.08 -1.07 -25.35
CA ARG A 2 -12.80 -2.23 -24.49
C ARG A 2 -13.02 -1.82 -23.03
N ALA A 3 -13.69 -2.69 -22.25
CA ALA A 3 -13.85 -2.47 -20.82
C ALA A 3 -12.46 -2.34 -20.14
N ARG A 4 -12.31 -1.39 -19.24
CA ARG A 4 -11.08 -1.22 -18.47
C ARG A 4 -11.02 -2.32 -17.40
N PRO A 5 -9.82 -2.74 -16.95
CA PRO A 5 -9.67 -3.88 -16.02
C PRO A 5 -10.47 -3.78 -14.73
N PHE A 6 -10.74 -2.56 -14.24
CA PHE A 6 -11.41 -2.31 -12.96
C PHE A 6 -12.76 -1.60 -13.11
N ASP A 7 -13.37 -1.59 -14.31
CA ASP A 7 -14.70 -1.01 -14.49
C ASP A 7 -15.71 -1.70 -13.55
N GLY A 8 -16.42 -0.90 -12.74
CA GLY A 8 -17.41 -1.38 -11.78
C GLY A 8 -16.83 -1.86 -10.44
N GLN A 9 -15.52 -1.82 -10.24
CA GLN A 9 -14.86 -2.17 -8.99
C GLN A 9 -14.53 -0.94 -8.16
N ALA A 10 -14.56 -1.09 -6.82
CA ALA A 10 -14.14 -0.07 -5.87
C ALA A 10 -12.84 -0.47 -5.15
N ALA A 11 -11.93 0.50 -5.02
CA ALA A 11 -10.64 0.33 -4.38
C ALA A 11 -10.46 1.30 -3.21
N VAL A 12 -10.09 0.80 -2.04
CA VAL A 12 -9.63 1.61 -0.91
C VAL A 12 -8.11 1.62 -0.91
N VAL A 13 -7.50 2.82 -0.94
CA VAL A 13 -6.05 2.99 -0.90
C VAL A 13 -5.68 3.82 0.32
N THR A 14 -5.05 3.20 1.32
CA THR A 14 -4.65 3.90 2.54
C THR A 14 -3.41 4.77 2.30
N GLY A 15 -3.36 5.97 2.93
CA GLY A 15 -2.22 6.88 2.77
C GLY A 15 -2.03 7.39 1.34
N SER A 16 -3.12 7.62 0.61
CA SER A 16 -3.10 7.96 -0.82
C SER A 16 -3.13 9.46 -1.13
N THR A 17 -2.84 10.30 -0.15
CA THR A 17 -2.77 11.77 -0.34
C THR A 17 -1.42 12.26 -0.89
N SER A 18 -0.42 11.38 -1.03
CA SER A 18 0.91 11.68 -1.56
C SER A 18 1.67 10.42 -2.02
N GLY A 19 2.83 10.60 -2.63
CA GLY A 19 3.81 9.54 -2.91
C GLY A 19 3.24 8.32 -3.62
N ILE A 20 3.64 7.15 -3.15
CA ILE A 20 3.25 5.84 -3.71
C ILE A 20 1.72 5.67 -3.70
N GLY A 21 1.05 6.00 -2.59
CA GLY A 21 -0.39 5.85 -2.48
C GLY A 21 -1.18 6.70 -3.48
N ARG A 22 -0.73 7.96 -3.73
CA ARG A 22 -1.35 8.83 -4.76
C ARG A 22 -1.16 8.24 -6.16
N ALA A 23 0.04 7.71 -6.48
CA ALA A 23 0.29 7.07 -7.76
C ALA A 23 -0.60 5.83 -7.95
N ILE A 24 -0.74 4.97 -6.92
CA ILE A 24 -1.63 3.81 -6.93
C ILE A 24 -3.08 4.26 -7.17
N ALA A 25 -3.57 5.26 -6.44
CA ALA A 25 -4.93 5.78 -6.60
C ALA A 25 -5.19 6.26 -8.03
N ARG A 26 -4.27 7.02 -8.62
CA ARG A 26 -4.35 7.51 -10.01
C ARG A 26 -4.37 6.36 -11.03
N VAL A 27 -3.47 5.39 -10.88
CA VAL A 27 -3.37 4.26 -11.83
C VAL A 27 -4.61 3.36 -11.78
N LEU A 28 -5.12 3.05 -10.58
CA LEU A 28 -6.35 2.26 -10.43
C LEU A 28 -7.56 2.99 -11.01
N ALA A 29 -7.71 4.29 -10.73
CA ALA A 29 -8.80 5.11 -11.26
C ALA A 29 -8.74 5.24 -12.79
N ALA A 30 -7.56 5.47 -13.37
CA ALA A 30 -7.36 5.51 -14.83
C ALA A 30 -7.73 4.19 -15.50
N ARG A 31 -7.63 3.07 -14.78
CA ARG A 31 -8.01 1.72 -15.23
C ARG A 31 -9.46 1.35 -14.88
N GLY A 32 -10.27 2.28 -14.38
CA GLY A 32 -11.71 2.14 -14.21
C GLY A 32 -12.22 1.97 -12.78
N ALA A 33 -11.35 1.83 -11.78
CA ALA A 33 -11.77 1.71 -10.40
C ALA A 33 -12.42 3.01 -9.87
N HIS A 34 -13.42 2.86 -9.01
CA HIS A 34 -13.83 3.92 -8.10
C HIS A 34 -12.88 3.89 -6.90
N VAL A 35 -12.06 4.92 -6.71
CA VAL A 35 -11.00 4.92 -5.70
C VAL A 35 -11.41 5.74 -4.48
N ILE A 36 -11.33 5.14 -3.31
CA ILE A 36 -11.43 5.83 -2.04
C ILE A 36 -10.02 6.25 -1.62
N VAL A 37 -9.75 7.54 -1.78
CA VAL A 37 -8.53 8.19 -1.33
C VAL A 37 -8.58 8.39 0.16
N SER A 38 -7.50 8.13 0.90
CA SER A 38 -7.50 8.35 2.35
C SER A 38 -6.20 8.89 2.91
N GLY A 39 -6.32 9.61 4.01
CA GLY A 39 -5.23 10.21 4.77
C GLY A 39 -5.74 11.15 5.84
N ARG A 40 -4.84 11.72 6.64
CA ARG A 40 -5.20 12.63 7.76
C ARG A 40 -5.56 14.04 7.31
N ASP A 41 -4.94 14.50 6.22
CA ASP A 41 -5.09 15.85 5.70
C ASP A 41 -6.23 15.90 4.68
N GLY A 42 -7.35 16.51 5.07
CA GLY A 42 -8.55 16.62 4.23
C GLY A 42 -8.32 17.44 2.96
N SER A 43 -7.54 18.51 3.05
CA SER A 43 -7.26 19.38 1.91
C SER A 43 -6.45 18.66 0.83
N ARG A 44 -5.38 17.96 1.23
CA ARG A 44 -4.58 17.14 0.30
C ARG A 44 -5.36 15.96 -0.25
N GLY A 45 -6.19 15.33 0.59
CA GLY A 45 -7.02 14.21 0.17
C GLY A 45 -8.04 14.59 -0.90
N GLU A 46 -8.76 15.68 -0.67
CA GLU A 46 -9.73 16.18 -1.64
C GLU A 46 -9.06 16.69 -2.93
N ALA A 47 -7.87 17.28 -2.84
CA ALA A 47 -7.10 17.69 -4.02
C ALA A 47 -6.75 16.47 -4.91
N VAL A 48 -6.34 15.34 -4.33
CA VAL A 48 -6.07 14.09 -5.09
C VAL A 48 -7.34 13.51 -5.68
N ALA A 49 -8.43 13.48 -4.92
CA ALA A 49 -9.72 13.01 -5.45
C ALA A 49 -10.21 13.90 -6.61
N ALA A 50 -10.08 15.22 -6.48
CA ALA A 50 -10.43 16.17 -7.53
C ALA A 50 -9.55 16.01 -8.79
N GLU A 51 -8.25 15.78 -8.62
CA GLU A 51 -7.32 15.47 -9.71
C GLU A 51 -7.77 14.23 -10.49
N ILE A 52 -8.12 13.13 -9.78
CA ILE A 52 -8.60 11.90 -10.40
C ILE A 52 -9.91 12.16 -11.16
N ARG A 53 -10.85 12.89 -10.57
CA ARG A 53 -12.13 13.21 -11.22
C ARG A 53 -11.93 14.09 -12.46
N SER A 54 -11.04 15.06 -12.41
CA SER A 54 -10.71 15.91 -13.56
C SER A 54 -10.06 15.16 -14.72
N ALA A 55 -9.35 14.07 -14.41
CA ALA A 55 -8.80 13.15 -15.40
C ALA A 55 -9.83 12.13 -15.93
N GLY A 56 -11.11 12.25 -15.54
CA GLY A 56 -12.20 11.35 -15.97
C GLY A 56 -12.32 10.05 -15.18
N GLY A 57 -11.59 9.90 -14.08
CA GLY A 57 -11.72 8.79 -13.13
C GLY A 57 -12.84 9.03 -12.10
N LYS A 58 -13.04 8.05 -11.21
CA LYS A 58 -13.95 8.15 -10.06
C LYS A 58 -13.15 8.09 -8.78
N ALA A 59 -13.32 9.08 -7.90
CA ALA A 59 -12.69 9.07 -6.58
C ALA A 59 -13.48 9.87 -5.57
N ASP A 60 -13.46 9.39 -4.32
CA ASP A 60 -13.93 10.11 -3.14
C ASP A 60 -12.82 10.11 -2.08
N PHE A 61 -12.84 11.11 -1.21
CA PHE A 61 -11.91 11.18 -0.09
C PHE A 61 -12.61 10.80 1.22
N VAL A 62 -11.98 9.92 1.99
CA VAL A 62 -12.41 9.56 3.36
C VAL A 62 -11.24 9.78 4.32
N ALA A 63 -11.41 10.73 5.23
CA ALA A 63 -10.38 11.02 6.23
C ALA A 63 -10.12 9.82 7.14
N ALA A 64 -8.83 9.55 7.41
CA ALA A 64 -8.39 8.45 8.26
C ALA A 64 -7.16 8.85 9.08
N ASP A 65 -7.24 8.66 10.40
CA ASP A 65 -6.06 8.59 11.26
C ASP A 65 -5.84 7.12 11.67
N LEU A 66 -4.89 6.48 11.00
CA LEU A 66 -4.56 5.06 11.25
C LEU A 66 -3.69 4.85 12.48
N ALA A 67 -3.18 5.93 13.11
CA ALA A 67 -2.55 5.87 14.43
C ALA A 67 -3.57 5.81 15.58
N GLY A 68 -4.84 6.17 15.32
CA GLY A 68 -5.96 6.03 16.25
C GLY A 68 -6.16 4.59 16.76
N ASP A 69 -7.11 4.38 17.63
CA ASP A 69 -7.41 3.04 18.14
C ASP A 69 -8.05 2.12 17.08
N ALA A 70 -8.26 0.84 17.42
CA ALA A 70 -8.85 -0.12 16.50
C ALA A 70 -10.30 0.26 16.07
N ASN A 71 -11.05 0.96 16.93
CA ASN A 71 -12.41 1.40 16.60
C ASN A 71 -12.41 2.53 15.56
N ALA A 72 -11.44 3.45 15.65
CA ALA A 72 -11.25 4.49 14.63
C ALA A 72 -10.93 3.88 13.24
N VAL A 73 -10.13 2.81 13.21
CA VAL A 73 -9.83 2.09 11.96
C VAL A 73 -11.05 1.32 11.43
N ARG A 74 -11.87 0.71 12.31
CA ARG A 74 -13.14 0.07 11.93
C ARG A 74 -14.13 1.07 11.37
N ASP A 75 -14.27 2.23 12.02
CA ASP A 75 -15.10 3.32 11.52
C ASP A 75 -14.66 3.79 10.13
N PHE A 76 -13.35 3.95 9.93
CA PHE A 76 -12.79 4.27 8.62
C PHE A 76 -13.13 3.19 7.58
N ALA A 77 -13.02 1.90 7.90
CA ALA A 77 -13.39 0.81 7.00
C ALA A 77 -14.89 0.90 6.60
N ALA A 78 -15.77 1.12 7.58
CA ALA A 78 -17.20 1.26 7.34
C ALA A 78 -17.55 2.47 6.47
N ARG A 79 -16.96 3.65 6.76
CA ARG A 79 -17.15 4.87 5.95
C ARG A 79 -16.60 4.70 4.53
N SER A 80 -15.47 4.02 4.37
CA SER A 80 -14.88 3.72 3.06
C SER A 80 -15.78 2.78 2.24
N ALA A 81 -16.33 1.75 2.87
CA ALA A 81 -17.27 0.85 2.22
C ALA A 81 -18.55 1.59 1.80
N ALA A 82 -19.09 2.46 2.66
CA ALA A 82 -20.27 3.28 2.33
C ALA A 82 -20.00 4.22 1.13
N ALA A 83 -18.85 4.93 1.12
CA ALA A 83 -18.43 5.80 0.03
C ALA A 83 -18.21 5.01 -1.27
N ALA A 84 -17.76 3.76 -1.17
CA ALA A 84 -17.59 2.84 -2.29
C ALA A 84 -18.92 2.26 -2.83
N GLY A 85 -20.08 2.68 -2.31
CA GLY A 85 -21.37 2.15 -2.70
C GLY A 85 -21.74 0.84 -2.01
N GLY A 86 -21.15 0.55 -0.87
CA GLY A 86 -21.40 -0.64 -0.04
C GLY A 86 -20.50 -1.84 -0.34
N GLN A 87 -19.64 -1.76 -1.36
CA GLN A 87 -18.75 -2.85 -1.74
C GLN A 87 -17.33 -2.35 -1.95
N VAL A 88 -16.36 -3.03 -1.35
CA VAL A 88 -14.93 -2.84 -1.61
C VAL A 88 -14.39 -4.11 -2.29
N ASP A 89 -13.80 -3.95 -3.47
CA ASP A 89 -13.26 -5.06 -4.27
C ASP A 89 -11.74 -5.17 -4.13
N ILE A 90 -11.09 -4.03 -3.91
CA ILE A 90 -9.63 -3.93 -3.79
C ILE A 90 -9.28 -3.13 -2.53
N LEU A 91 -8.49 -3.72 -1.65
CA LEU A 91 -7.87 -3.03 -0.52
C LEU A 91 -6.37 -2.91 -0.76
N VAL A 92 -5.84 -1.68 -0.74
CA VAL A 92 -4.40 -1.44 -0.77
C VAL A 92 -3.95 -0.86 0.57
N ASN A 93 -3.29 -1.69 1.38
CA ASN A 93 -2.63 -1.29 2.62
C ASN A 93 -1.30 -0.64 2.28
N ASN A 94 -1.33 0.68 1.98
CA ASN A 94 -0.15 1.44 1.60
C ASN A 94 0.34 2.38 2.71
N ALA A 95 -0.53 2.86 3.59
CA ALA A 95 -0.12 3.75 4.67
C ALA A 95 0.99 3.12 5.51
N GLY A 96 2.03 3.90 5.80
CA GLY A 96 3.13 3.49 6.65
C GLY A 96 3.93 4.70 7.09
N ILE A 97 4.60 4.56 8.24
CA ILE A 97 5.53 5.57 8.75
C ILE A 97 6.90 4.93 8.96
N TYR A 98 7.94 5.75 8.79
CA TYR A 98 9.33 5.34 8.81
C TYR A 98 10.19 6.36 9.58
N PRO A 99 10.14 6.38 10.91
CA PRO A 99 11.17 7.07 11.68
C PRO A 99 12.48 6.26 11.61
N ALA A 100 13.48 6.81 10.90
CA ALA A 100 14.78 6.19 10.72
C ALA A 100 15.66 6.48 11.92
N THR A 101 15.59 5.62 12.95
CA THR A 101 16.31 5.79 14.22
C THR A 101 17.00 4.50 14.66
N ALA A 102 18.10 4.62 15.38
CA ALA A 102 18.72 3.49 16.07
C ALA A 102 17.79 2.95 17.16
N THR A 103 17.93 1.68 17.51
CA THR A 103 17.02 1.00 18.46
C THR A 103 16.93 1.71 19.81
N ALA A 104 18.07 2.20 20.32
CA ALA A 104 18.12 2.86 21.63
C ALA A 104 17.54 4.29 21.64
N ASP A 105 17.41 4.90 20.46
CA ASP A 105 17.03 6.30 20.31
C ASP A 105 15.60 6.48 19.79
N LEU A 106 14.86 5.38 19.58
CA LEU A 106 13.48 5.45 19.08
C LEU A 106 12.55 5.91 20.22
N PRO A 107 11.88 7.08 20.08
CA PRO A 107 10.95 7.55 21.11
C PRO A 107 9.72 6.65 21.22
N ASP A 108 9.21 6.44 22.44
CA ASP A 108 8.01 5.63 22.67
C ASP A 108 6.81 6.07 21.85
N PRO A 109 6.49 7.37 21.66
CA PRO A 109 5.40 7.78 20.78
C PRO A 109 5.57 7.34 19.32
N ASP A 110 6.80 7.34 18.78
CA ASP A 110 7.09 6.90 17.42
C ASP A 110 7.00 5.37 17.32
N LEU A 111 7.44 4.65 18.34
CA LEU A 111 7.27 3.19 18.47
C LEU A 111 5.79 2.83 18.41
N ASP A 112 4.96 3.42 19.26
CA ASP A 112 3.52 3.16 19.32
C ASP A 112 2.81 3.52 18.03
N ALA A 113 3.15 4.68 17.44
CA ALA A 113 2.59 5.11 16.17
C ALA A 113 2.95 4.15 15.03
N MET A 114 4.21 3.65 15.00
CA MET A 114 4.66 2.70 13.98
C MET A 114 3.91 1.37 14.09
N LEU A 115 3.74 0.82 15.28
CA LEU A 115 2.95 -0.39 15.50
C LEU A 115 1.48 -0.18 15.14
N ALA A 116 0.93 0.99 15.47
CA ALA A 116 -0.45 1.32 15.14
C ALA A 116 -0.69 1.40 13.62
N VAL A 117 0.14 2.16 12.90
CA VAL A 117 -0.06 2.43 11.47
C VAL A 117 0.39 1.24 10.61
N ASN A 118 1.57 0.67 10.90
CA ASN A 118 2.15 -0.35 10.01
C ASN A 118 1.63 -1.77 10.30
N ILE A 119 1.14 -2.05 11.51
CA ILE A 119 0.71 -3.42 11.90
C ILE A 119 -0.78 -3.47 12.22
N ARG A 120 -1.23 -2.68 13.23
CA ARG A 120 -2.61 -2.77 13.71
C ARG A 120 -3.61 -2.35 12.64
N ALA A 121 -3.37 -1.25 11.95
CA ALA A 121 -4.32 -0.73 10.96
C ALA A 121 -4.52 -1.68 9.77
N PRO A 122 -3.49 -2.21 9.09
CA PRO A 122 -3.67 -3.21 8.03
C PRO A 122 -4.44 -4.44 8.52
N HIS A 123 -4.11 -4.96 9.71
CA HIS A 123 -4.81 -6.11 10.28
C HIS A 123 -6.29 -5.83 10.49
N VAL A 124 -6.65 -4.71 11.10
CA VAL A 124 -8.05 -4.33 11.34
C VAL A 124 -8.79 -4.11 10.02
N LEU A 125 -8.19 -3.45 9.03
CA LEU A 125 -8.81 -3.25 7.72
C LEU A 125 -9.08 -4.57 7.00
N VAL A 126 -8.16 -5.51 7.06
CA VAL A 126 -8.38 -6.86 6.50
C VAL A 126 -9.49 -7.58 7.25
N ALA A 127 -9.50 -7.51 8.60
CA ALA A 127 -10.54 -8.14 9.42
C ALA A 127 -11.96 -7.60 9.11
N GLU A 128 -12.09 -6.31 8.77
CA GLU A 128 -13.38 -5.69 8.45
C GLU A 128 -13.82 -5.90 7.00
N LEU A 129 -12.89 -5.88 6.04
CA LEU A 129 -13.24 -5.88 4.61
C LEU A 129 -13.16 -7.26 3.95
N ALA A 130 -12.21 -8.11 4.36
CA ALA A 130 -12.02 -9.41 3.73
C ALA A 130 -13.17 -10.40 3.91
N PRO A 131 -13.93 -10.44 5.03
CA PRO A 131 -15.08 -11.33 5.16
C PRO A 131 -16.17 -11.08 4.10
N ALA A 132 -16.45 -9.83 3.76
CA ALA A 132 -17.40 -9.49 2.71
C ALA A 132 -16.89 -9.88 1.31
N MET A 133 -15.58 -9.68 1.03
CA MET A 133 -14.94 -10.17 -0.19
C MET A 133 -15.05 -11.70 -0.29
N ALA A 134 -14.72 -12.42 0.79
CA ALA A 134 -14.80 -13.87 0.87
C ALA A 134 -16.22 -14.41 0.69
N SER A 135 -17.23 -13.71 1.24
CA SER A 135 -18.64 -14.07 1.07
C SER A 135 -19.11 -13.97 -0.39
N ARG A 136 -18.56 -13.02 -1.15
CA ARG A 136 -18.85 -12.86 -2.58
C ARG A 136 -18.02 -13.80 -3.48
N GLY A 137 -16.99 -14.46 -2.93
CA GLY A 137 -16.05 -15.26 -3.69
C GLY A 137 -15.10 -14.41 -4.56
N SER A 138 -14.92 -13.12 -4.27
CA SER A 138 -14.09 -12.22 -5.07
C SER A 138 -13.57 -11.05 -4.25
N GLY A 139 -12.26 -10.79 -4.32
CA GLY A 139 -11.61 -9.65 -3.71
C GLY A 139 -10.10 -9.67 -3.92
N VAL A 140 -9.46 -8.53 -3.74
CA VAL A 140 -8.01 -8.41 -3.82
C VAL A 140 -7.50 -7.53 -2.68
N ILE A 141 -6.45 -8.01 -2.01
CA ILE A 141 -5.72 -7.26 -0.99
C ILE A 141 -4.27 -7.17 -1.44
N VAL A 142 -3.72 -5.95 -1.49
CA VAL A 142 -2.31 -5.69 -1.77
C VAL A 142 -1.72 -4.89 -0.62
N THR A 143 -0.66 -5.41 0.00
CA THR A 143 0.07 -4.72 1.07
C THR A 143 1.37 -4.13 0.51
N ILE A 144 1.67 -2.88 0.87
CA ILE A 144 2.95 -2.26 0.51
C ILE A 144 3.98 -2.58 1.59
N GLY A 145 4.84 -3.54 1.28
CA GLY A 145 6.00 -3.94 2.06
C GLY A 145 7.18 -2.99 1.91
N SER A 146 8.37 -3.54 1.95
CA SER A 146 9.63 -2.82 1.69
C SER A 146 10.74 -3.82 1.38
N TRP A 147 11.67 -3.45 0.51
CA TRP A 147 12.91 -4.20 0.33
C TRP A 147 13.69 -4.40 1.65
N MET A 148 13.53 -3.45 2.58
CA MET A 148 14.15 -3.51 3.90
C MET A 148 13.59 -4.62 4.80
N ALA A 149 12.47 -5.25 4.45
CA ALA A 149 11.96 -6.42 5.17
C ALA A 149 12.89 -7.62 5.12
N SER A 150 13.77 -7.70 4.11
CA SER A 150 14.65 -8.84 3.84
C SER A 150 16.12 -8.56 4.14
N VAL A 151 16.48 -7.34 4.60
CA VAL A 151 17.86 -6.94 4.89
C VAL A 151 17.99 -6.35 6.29
N GLY A 152 19.15 -6.53 6.91
CA GLY A 152 19.49 -5.86 8.16
C GLY A 152 19.87 -4.40 7.92
N SER A 153 19.33 -3.49 8.74
CA SER A 153 19.70 -2.08 8.75
C SER A 153 20.05 -1.64 10.16
N GLY A 154 21.17 -0.95 10.33
CA GLY A 154 21.65 -0.51 11.64
C GLY A 154 20.82 0.61 12.30
N TYR A 155 19.79 1.13 11.65
CA TYR A 155 19.02 2.29 12.09
C TYR A 155 17.53 2.22 11.79
N ALA A 156 16.95 1.06 11.66
CA ALA A 156 15.52 0.94 11.35
C ALA A 156 14.92 -0.38 11.83
N ALA A 157 15.39 -0.91 12.96
CA ALA A 157 15.02 -2.26 13.41
C ALA A 157 13.50 -2.46 13.51
N LEU A 158 12.77 -1.54 14.14
CA LEU A 158 11.32 -1.68 14.28
C LEU A 158 10.62 -1.58 12.93
N TYR A 159 11.01 -0.63 12.07
CA TYR A 159 10.41 -0.49 10.75
C TYR A 159 10.60 -1.75 9.90
N THR A 160 11.83 -2.28 9.82
CA THR A 160 12.11 -3.51 9.07
C THR A 160 11.31 -4.68 9.62
N GLY A 161 11.17 -4.78 10.95
CA GLY A 161 10.31 -5.74 11.63
C GLY A 161 8.85 -5.61 11.24
N THR A 162 8.30 -4.38 11.18
CA THR A 162 6.90 -4.17 10.76
C THR A 162 6.69 -4.57 9.31
N LYS A 163 7.65 -4.29 8.42
CA LYS A 163 7.54 -4.67 7.00
C LYS A 163 7.71 -6.17 6.76
N ALA A 164 8.54 -6.84 7.54
CA ALA A 164 8.60 -8.31 7.55
C ALA A 164 7.30 -8.94 8.07
N ALA A 165 6.67 -8.33 9.07
CA ALA A 165 5.35 -8.75 9.55
C ALA A 165 4.26 -8.55 8.47
N ASP A 166 4.25 -7.46 7.72
CA ASP A 166 3.34 -7.24 6.58
C ASP A 166 3.44 -8.36 5.55
N GLU A 167 4.66 -8.79 5.20
CA GLU A 167 4.88 -9.90 4.28
C GLU A 167 4.40 -11.25 4.84
N GLN A 168 4.63 -11.49 6.14
CA GLN A 168 4.15 -12.71 6.78
C GLN A 168 2.61 -12.72 6.90
N MET A 169 2.00 -11.61 7.28
CA MET A 169 0.53 -11.48 7.31
C MET A 169 -0.07 -11.70 5.93
N THR A 170 0.57 -11.18 4.87
CA THR A 170 0.16 -11.42 3.46
C THR A 170 0.06 -12.91 3.14
N ARG A 171 1.05 -13.71 3.50
CA ARG A 171 1.04 -15.18 3.29
C ARG A 171 -0.08 -15.84 4.09
N THR A 172 -0.27 -15.42 5.34
CA THR A 172 -1.32 -15.96 6.21
C THR A 172 -2.71 -15.64 5.69
N TRP A 173 -2.98 -14.38 5.32
CA TRP A 173 -4.26 -13.97 4.75
C TRP A 173 -4.54 -14.62 3.38
N ALA A 174 -3.49 -14.86 2.57
CA ALA A 174 -3.65 -15.60 1.32
C ALA A 174 -4.10 -17.04 1.57
N SER A 175 -3.58 -17.70 2.60
CA SER A 175 -4.02 -19.03 3.02
C SER A 175 -5.44 -19.01 3.61
N GLU A 176 -5.78 -17.99 4.42
CA GLU A 176 -7.08 -17.89 5.10
C GLU A 176 -8.22 -17.56 4.13
N PHE A 177 -8.02 -16.60 3.23
CA PHE A 177 -9.08 -16.07 2.37
C PHE A 177 -9.02 -16.59 0.93
N GLY A 178 -7.88 -17.12 0.48
CA GLY A 178 -7.68 -17.64 -0.88
C GLY A 178 -8.69 -18.73 -1.28
N PRO A 179 -8.98 -19.73 -0.43
CA PRO A 179 -10.01 -20.73 -0.72
C PRO A 179 -11.42 -20.17 -0.94
N ARG A 180 -11.64 -18.91 -0.52
CA ARG A 180 -12.90 -18.18 -0.69
C ARG A 180 -12.81 -17.09 -1.75
N GLY A 181 -11.85 -17.18 -2.67
CA GLY A 181 -11.75 -16.31 -3.84
C GLY A 181 -11.12 -14.94 -3.59
N VAL A 182 -10.47 -14.69 -2.44
CA VAL A 182 -9.75 -13.45 -2.18
C VAL A 182 -8.26 -13.64 -2.43
N ARG A 183 -7.67 -12.86 -3.31
CA ARG A 183 -6.23 -12.87 -3.56
C ARG A 183 -5.52 -11.87 -2.65
N VAL A 184 -4.47 -12.31 -2.00
CA VAL A 184 -3.67 -11.45 -1.12
C VAL A 184 -2.21 -11.54 -1.52
N ASN A 185 -1.58 -10.40 -1.82
CA ASN A 185 -0.18 -10.31 -2.20
C ASN A 185 0.45 -9.03 -1.63
N ALA A 186 1.77 -8.95 -1.66
CA ALA A 186 2.51 -7.75 -1.29
C ALA A 186 3.32 -7.23 -2.49
N VAL A 187 3.53 -5.92 -2.51
CA VAL A 187 4.54 -5.25 -3.33
C VAL A 187 5.58 -4.65 -2.38
N ALA A 188 6.85 -4.95 -2.60
CA ALA A 188 7.96 -4.43 -1.83
C ALA A 188 8.74 -3.38 -2.65
N PRO A 189 8.52 -2.07 -2.41
CA PRO A 189 9.29 -1.02 -3.05
C PRO A 189 10.76 -1.06 -2.67
N GLY A 190 11.64 -0.70 -3.61
CA GLY A 190 13.02 -0.32 -3.36
C GLY A 190 13.17 1.10 -2.84
N ALA A 191 14.37 1.63 -2.95
CA ALA A 191 14.65 3.04 -2.66
C ALA A 191 13.84 3.92 -3.63
N THR A 192 12.76 4.51 -3.11
CA THR A 192 11.75 5.21 -3.92
C THR A 192 11.77 6.70 -3.62
N LEU A 193 11.90 7.53 -4.65
CA LEU A 193 11.79 8.98 -4.51
C LEU A 193 10.31 9.37 -4.42
N THR A 194 9.95 10.10 -3.36
CA THR A 194 8.59 10.60 -3.13
C THR A 194 8.62 12.06 -2.69
N PRO A 195 7.50 12.80 -2.78
CA PRO A 195 7.43 14.19 -2.30
C PRO A 195 7.75 14.37 -0.81
N GLY A 196 7.86 13.30 -0.04
CA GLY A 196 8.20 13.36 1.39
C GLY A 196 9.68 13.10 1.70
N ASN A 197 10.50 12.78 0.70
CA ASN A 197 11.93 12.48 0.88
C ASN A 197 12.82 13.08 -0.23
N GLU A 198 12.41 14.21 -0.81
CA GLU A 198 13.15 14.89 -1.87
C GLU A 198 14.57 15.29 -1.41
N ASP A 199 14.72 15.67 -0.14
CA ASP A 199 16.02 16.01 0.47
C ASP A 199 16.96 14.80 0.54
N ALA A 200 16.43 13.57 0.43
CA ALA A 200 17.22 12.34 0.42
C ALA A 200 17.64 11.88 -0.98
N LEU A 201 17.40 12.64 -2.05
CA LEU A 201 17.66 12.23 -3.42
C LEU A 201 19.10 11.71 -3.60
N ALA A 202 20.09 12.45 -3.11
CA ALA A 202 21.51 12.05 -3.24
C ALA A 202 21.81 10.70 -2.54
N ILE A 203 21.15 10.44 -1.40
CA ILE A 203 21.29 9.17 -0.69
C ILE A 203 20.60 8.04 -1.47
N LEU A 204 19.43 8.29 -2.03
CA LEU A 204 18.70 7.31 -2.84
C LEU A 204 19.49 6.95 -4.11
N GLU A 205 20.06 7.95 -4.79
CA GLU A 205 20.95 7.73 -5.95
C GLU A 205 22.19 6.92 -5.58
N GLN A 206 22.83 7.24 -4.45
CA GLN A 206 23.99 6.48 -3.95
C GLN A 206 23.62 5.01 -3.66
N ILE A 207 22.49 4.75 -3.02
CA ILE A 207 22.02 3.40 -2.70
C ILE A 207 21.72 2.61 -3.98
N THR A 208 21.18 3.27 -5.01
CA THR A 208 20.73 2.60 -6.23
C THR A 208 21.76 2.55 -7.34
N ALA A 209 22.84 3.34 -7.29
CA ALA A 209 23.87 3.38 -8.33
C ALA A 209 24.50 2.01 -8.63
N GLY A 210 24.63 1.14 -7.62
CA GLY A 210 25.15 -0.22 -7.75
C GLY A 210 24.08 -1.29 -8.01
N THR A 211 22.84 -0.93 -8.27
CA THR A 211 21.78 -1.88 -8.60
C THR A 211 21.66 -2.07 -10.11
N PRO A 212 21.04 -3.16 -10.60
CA PRO A 212 20.79 -3.34 -12.03
C PRO A 212 20.03 -2.20 -12.71
N ALA A 213 19.10 -1.55 -12.01
CA ALA A 213 18.37 -0.40 -12.55
C ALA A 213 19.22 0.88 -12.57
N GLY A 214 20.14 1.05 -11.62
CA GLY A 214 21.06 2.20 -11.55
C GLY A 214 20.42 3.53 -11.10
N HIS A 215 19.17 3.53 -10.72
CA HIS A 215 18.44 4.74 -10.29
C HIS A 215 17.32 4.41 -9.29
N PRO A 216 16.84 5.39 -8.50
CA PRO A 216 15.71 5.20 -7.60
C PRO A 216 14.42 4.79 -8.33
N VAL A 217 13.60 4.01 -7.65
CA VAL A 217 12.28 3.59 -8.13
C VAL A 217 11.32 4.79 -8.09
N SER A 218 10.44 4.89 -9.08
CA SER A 218 9.37 5.89 -9.08
C SER A 218 8.09 5.36 -8.40
N PRO A 219 7.23 6.23 -7.86
CA PRO A 219 5.91 5.82 -7.37
C PRO A 219 5.04 5.12 -8.42
N ASP A 220 5.19 5.47 -9.69
CA ASP A 220 4.42 4.87 -10.79
C ASP A 220 4.84 3.42 -11.06
N ASP A 221 6.13 3.05 -10.89
CA ASP A 221 6.58 1.66 -11.00
C ASP A 221 5.87 0.77 -9.99
N ILE A 222 5.74 1.26 -8.75
CA ILE A 222 5.00 0.56 -7.69
C ILE A 222 3.51 0.48 -8.04
N ALA A 223 2.92 1.58 -8.52
CA ALA A 223 1.50 1.63 -8.86
C ALA A 223 1.14 0.65 -9.99
N TYR A 224 2.00 0.48 -10.99
CA TYR A 224 1.79 -0.50 -12.05
C TYR A 224 1.85 -1.94 -11.54
N ALA A 225 2.77 -2.25 -10.64
CA ALA A 225 2.86 -3.57 -10.00
C ALA A 225 1.61 -3.87 -9.14
N VAL A 226 1.13 -2.90 -8.36
CA VAL A 226 -0.12 -3.01 -7.60
C VAL A 226 -1.30 -3.26 -8.55
N ALA A 227 -1.41 -2.49 -9.63
CA ALA A 227 -2.49 -2.65 -10.59
C ALA A 227 -2.42 -4.00 -11.34
N PHE A 228 -1.24 -4.53 -11.62
CA PHE A 228 -1.07 -5.89 -12.14
C PHE A 228 -1.58 -6.93 -11.14
N LEU A 229 -1.11 -6.89 -9.89
CA LEU A 229 -1.55 -7.82 -8.85
C LEU A 229 -3.05 -7.71 -8.55
N ALA A 230 -3.64 -6.51 -8.69
CA ALA A 230 -5.08 -6.32 -8.53
C ALA A 230 -5.90 -6.89 -9.70
N SER A 231 -5.33 -6.99 -10.88
CA SER A 231 -6.04 -7.39 -12.11
C SER A 231 -6.29 -8.90 -12.20
N GLY A 232 -7.16 -9.29 -13.12
CA GLY A 232 -7.41 -10.70 -13.47
C GLY A 232 -6.22 -11.42 -14.10
N GLU A 233 -5.21 -10.69 -14.58
CA GLU A 233 -3.97 -11.26 -15.13
C GLU A 233 -3.16 -11.97 -14.02
N ALA A 234 -3.28 -11.52 -12.77
CA ALA A 234 -2.64 -12.11 -11.59
C ALA A 234 -3.50 -13.18 -10.88
N ARG A 235 -4.50 -13.78 -11.56
CA ARG A 235 -5.47 -14.70 -10.94
C ARG A 235 -4.87 -15.93 -10.24
N MET A 236 -3.67 -16.33 -10.62
CA MET A 236 -2.95 -17.48 -10.03
C MET A 236 -1.81 -17.06 -9.09
N ILE A 237 -1.76 -15.77 -8.72
CA ILE A 237 -0.72 -15.24 -7.84
C ILE A 237 -1.32 -15.00 -6.46
N HIS A 238 -0.82 -15.73 -5.45
CA HIS A 238 -1.28 -15.70 -4.06
C HIS A 238 -0.10 -15.77 -3.09
N GLY A 239 -0.11 -14.93 -2.07
CA GLY A 239 0.83 -14.97 -0.95
C GLY A 239 2.27 -14.59 -1.28
N ILE A 240 2.51 -13.96 -2.43
CA ILE A 240 3.85 -13.53 -2.80
C ILE A 240 4.15 -12.10 -2.34
N THR A 241 5.43 -11.80 -2.22
CA THR A 241 5.97 -10.45 -2.23
C THR A 241 6.64 -10.19 -3.58
N LEU A 242 6.09 -9.24 -4.34
CA LEU A 242 6.67 -8.79 -5.61
C LEU A 242 7.62 -7.62 -5.32
N TYR A 243 8.91 -7.84 -5.48
CA TYR A 243 9.91 -6.78 -5.33
C TYR A 243 9.91 -5.89 -6.57
N VAL A 244 9.76 -4.58 -6.34
CA VAL A 244 9.87 -3.52 -7.33
C VAL A 244 10.94 -2.56 -6.81
N ASP A 245 12.18 -3.00 -6.91
CA ASP A 245 13.30 -2.44 -6.16
C ASP A 245 14.54 -2.19 -7.00
N GLY A 246 14.44 -2.31 -8.32
CA GLY A 246 15.57 -2.13 -9.23
C GLY A 246 16.68 -3.18 -9.08
N GLY A 247 16.39 -4.29 -8.36
CA GLY A 247 17.34 -5.36 -8.10
C GLY A 247 18.18 -5.17 -6.82
N ILE A 248 17.86 -4.19 -5.99
CA ILE A 248 18.63 -3.87 -4.77
C ILE A 248 18.69 -5.07 -3.80
N ASN A 249 17.65 -5.88 -3.76
CA ASN A 249 17.55 -7.02 -2.85
C ASN A 249 18.05 -8.33 -3.45
N ALA A 250 17.93 -8.49 -4.77
CA ALA A 250 18.21 -9.75 -5.46
C ALA A 250 19.64 -9.87 -5.98
N THR A 251 20.36 -8.74 -6.17
CA THR A 251 21.66 -8.73 -6.81
C THR A 251 22.67 -7.94 -5.98
N ARG A 252 23.92 -8.40 -6.01
CA ARG A 252 25.08 -7.63 -5.56
C ARG A 252 26.01 -7.49 -6.76
N LEU A 253 26.20 -6.28 -7.20
CA LEU A 253 27.29 -5.99 -8.14
C LEU A 253 28.56 -5.92 -7.29
N GLY A 254 29.51 -6.82 -7.57
CA GLY A 254 30.77 -6.95 -6.85
C GLY A 254 31.69 -5.75 -7.01
#